data_ea1e7021e874007945a6b19f946c00d1
#
_entry.id   ea1e7021e874007945a6b19f946c00d1
#
_cell.length_a   1.000
_cell.length_b   1.000
_cell.length_c   1.000
_cell.angle_alpha   90.00
_cell.angle_beta   90.00
_cell.angle_gamma   90.00
#
_symmetry.space_group_name_H-M   'P 1'
#
loop_
_entity.id
_entity.type
_entity.pdbx_description
1 polymer ?
#
loop_
_entity_poly.entity_id
_entity_poly.type
_entity_poly.pdbx_seq_one_letter_code
_entity_poly.pdbx_strand_id
1 'polypeptide(L)'
;NKRLEIIKAEEAALQARLDSMRLQEEKRVADSLAAMQALVSAGVVLSGPERLGGLAAESLPSKYHVVAGAFKDGKNAQKLADQASAKGYKVALLECRRGMIAVGLCPSDNIAEVASSYDALKNETFFPKDAWVLVME
;
A
#
# COMPACT_ATOMS: atom_id res chain seq x y z
N ASN A 1 35.08 7.06 -38.78
CA ASN A 1 34.86 8.43 -38.32
C ASN A 1 34.54 8.43 -36.82
N LYS A 2 35.33 9.14 -36.06
CA LYS A 2 35.19 9.19 -34.59
C LYS A 2 33.82 9.69 -34.12
N ARG A 3 33.23 10.65 -34.86
CA ARG A 3 31.90 11.17 -34.53
C ARG A 3 30.83 10.10 -34.66
N LEU A 4 30.90 9.29 -35.72
CA LEU A 4 29.93 8.21 -35.93
C LEU A 4 30.03 7.13 -34.87
N GLU A 5 31.26 6.81 -34.44
CA GLU A 5 31.49 5.83 -33.35
C GLU A 5 30.95 6.31 -32.01
N ILE A 6 31.12 7.61 -31.70
CA ILE A 6 30.57 8.20 -30.47
C ILE A 6 29.05 8.18 -30.49
N ILE A 7 28.42 8.55 -31.61
CA ILE A 7 26.97 8.54 -31.75
C ILE A 7 26.42 7.13 -31.58
N LYS A 8 27.06 6.13 -32.21
CA LYS A 8 26.64 4.73 -32.06
C LYS A 8 26.76 4.21 -30.61
N ALA A 9 27.85 4.62 -29.93
CA ALA A 9 28.06 4.25 -28.54
C ALA A 9 27.00 4.88 -27.61
N GLU A 10 26.66 6.14 -27.85
CA GLU A 10 25.63 6.86 -27.10
C GLU A 10 24.24 6.27 -27.33
N GLU A 11 23.93 5.92 -28.59
CA GLU A 11 22.66 5.26 -28.92
C GLU A 11 22.53 3.89 -28.26
N ALA A 12 23.62 3.11 -28.25
CA ALA A 12 23.64 1.79 -27.60
C ALA A 12 23.46 1.92 -26.09
N ALA A 13 24.12 2.90 -25.46
CA ALA A 13 23.99 3.15 -24.03
C ALA A 13 22.57 3.59 -23.67
N LEU A 14 21.94 4.45 -24.48
CA LEU A 14 20.58 4.91 -24.29
C LEU A 14 19.59 3.73 -24.43
N GLN A 15 19.77 2.91 -25.46
CA GLN A 15 18.91 1.75 -25.68
C GLN A 15 19.01 0.75 -24.52
N ALA A 16 20.21 0.49 -24.02
CA ALA A 16 20.41 -0.39 -22.87
C ALA A 16 19.71 0.15 -21.62
N ARG A 17 19.75 1.47 -21.42
CA ARG A 17 19.05 2.12 -20.30
C ARG A 17 17.55 1.97 -20.43
N LEU A 18 16.99 2.21 -21.62
CA LEU A 18 15.56 2.08 -21.88
C LEU A 18 15.09 0.65 -21.71
N ASP A 19 15.87 -0.32 -22.17
CA ASP A 19 15.54 -1.74 -22.00
C ASP A 19 15.55 -2.13 -20.52
N SER A 20 16.53 -1.65 -19.75
CA SER A 20 16.61 -1.90 -18.31
C SER A 20 15.41 -1.30 -17.57
N MET A 21 15.03 -0.06 -17.91
CA MET A 21 13.87 0.61 -17.32
C MET A 21 12.57 -0.14 -17.63
N ARG A 22 12.42 -0.63 -18.85
CA ARG A 22 11.26 -1.40 -19.27
C ARG A 22 11.16 -2.71 -18.50
N LEU A 23 12.27 -3.43 -18.35
CA LEU A 23 12.31 -4.68 -17.58
C LEU A 23 11.97 -4.46 -16.11
N GLN A 24 12.46 -3.37 -15.52
CA GLN A 24 12.13 -3.01 -14.15
C GLN A 24 10.65 -2.70 -14.00
N GLU A 25 10.07 -1.96 -14.96
CA GLU A 25 8.64 -1.63 -14.95
C GLU A 25 7.77 -2.86 -15.13
N GLU A 26 8.12 -3.75 -16.04
CA GLU A 26 7.41 -5.02 -16.24
C GLU A 26 7.43 -5.87 -14.97
N LYS A 27 8.59 -5.95 -14.31
CA LYS A 27 8.72 -6.67 -13.04
C LYS A 27 7.85 -6.05 -11.96
N ARG A 28 7.86 -4.72 -11.83
CA ARG A 28 7.06 -4.00 -10.85
C ARG A 28 5.58 -4.27 -11.04
N VAL A 29 5.09 -4.23 -12.29
CA VAL A 29 3.69 -4.51 -12.62
C VAL A 29 3.35 -5.97 -12.31
N ALA A 30 4.22 -6.91 -12.68
CA ALA A 30 4.00 -8.33 -12.41
C ALA A 30 3.97 -8.62 -10.91
N ASP A 31 4.87 -8.03 -10.13
CA ASP A 31 4.91 -8.17 -8.68
C ASP A 31 3.66 -7.58 -8.03
N SER A 32 3.17 -6.46 -8.54
CA SER A 32 1.93 -5.82 -8.05
C SER A 32 0.71 -6.68 -8.32
N LEU A 33 0.60 -7.26 -9.51
CA LEU A 33 -0.51 -8.15 -9.86
C LEU A 33 -0.49 -9.42 -9.01
N ALA A 34 0.69 -10.01 -8.81
CA ALA A 34 0.83 -11.20 -7.97
C ALA A 34 0.44 -10.91 -6.52
N ALA A 35 0.83 -9.75 -5.99
CA ALA A 35 0.47 -9.34 -4.64
C ALA A 35 -1.03 -9.13 -4.49
N MET A 36 -1.68 -8.48 -5.46
CA MET A 36 -3.13 -8.30 -5.46
C MET A 36 -3.87 -9.64 -5.50
N GLN A 37 -3.42 -10.54 -6.36
CA GLN A 37 -4.01 -11.88 -6.48
C GLN A 37 -3.85 -12.67 -5.17
N ALA A 38 -2.70 -12.57 -4.52
CA ALA A 38 -2.46 -13.22 -3.23
C ALA A 38 -3.41 -12.71 -2.15
N LEU A 39 -3.64 -11.39 -2.09
CA LEU A 39 -4.57 -10.78 -1.15
C LEU A 39 -6.01 -11.25 -1.41
N VAL A 40 -6.44 -11.20 -2.67
CA VAL A 40 -7.79 -11.64 -3.05
C VAL A 40 -7.98 -13.13 -2.74
N SER A 41 -6.99 -13.96 -3.04
CA SER A 41 -7.04 -15.41 -2.77
C SER A 41 -7.11 -15.70 -1.27
N ALA A 42 -6.53 -14.83 -0.44
CA ALA A 42 -6.61 -14.94 1.02
C ALA A 42 -7.93 -14.40 1.59
N GLY A 43 -8.85 -13.93 0.73
CA GLY A 43 -10.13 -13.38 1.16
C GLY A 43 -10.09 -11.92 1.58
N VAL A 44 -9.01 -11.21 1.30
CA VAL A 44 -8.85 -9.80 1.66
C VAL A 44 -9.60 -8.92 0.66
N VAL A 45 -10.42 -8.01 1.18
CA VAL A 45 -11.15 -7.04 0.35
C VAL A 45 -10.25 -5.84 0.06
N LEU A 46 -10.16 -5.46 -1.22
CA LEU A 46 -9.50 -4.24 -1.66
C LEU A 46 -10.61 -3.26 -2.04
N SER A 47 -10.64 -2.11 -1.41
CA SER A 47 -11.71 -1.14 -1.61
C SER A 47 -11.20 0.30 -1.48
N GLY A 48 -11.93 1.25 -2.05
CA GLY A 48 -11.63 2.66 -1.93
C GLY A 48 -12.21 3.30 -0.68
N PRO A 49 -12.02 4.62 -0.50
CA PRO A 49 -12.48 5.33 0.69
C PRO A 49 -14.00 5.37 0.83
N GLU A 50 -14.76 5.08 -0.21
CA GLU A 50 -16.23 5.00 -0.18
C GLU A 50 -16.72 3.96 0.82
N ARG A 51 -15.95 2.91 1.09
CA ARG A 51 -16.29 1.90 2.09
C ARG A 51 -16.35 2.49 3.50
N LEU A 52 -15.59 3.56 3.74
CA LEU A 52 -15.58 4.30 5.01
C LEU A 52 -16.56 5.48 5.02
N GLY A 53 -17.37 5.64 3.98
CA GLY A 53 -18.24 6.82 3.81
C GLY A 53 -17.49 8.05 3.34
N GLY A 54 -16.29 7.89 2.83
CA GLY A 54 -15.40 8.96 2.40
C GLY A 54 -14.45 9.42 3.50
N LEU A 55 -13.30 9.96 3.10
CA LEU A 55 -12.30 10.51 4.02
C LEU A 55 -12.46 12.02 4.13
N ALA A 56 -12.16 12.56 5.31
CA ALA A 56 -12.15 14.01 5.54
C ALA A 56 -11.01 14.69 4.78
N ALA A 57 -9.87 13.99 4.63
CA ALA A 57 -8.73 14.47 3.87
C ALA A 57 -8.93 14.17 2.38
N GLU A 58 -8.53 15.10 1.51
CA GLU A 58 -8.63 14.92 0.05
C GLU A 58 -7.62 13.89 -0.47
N SER A 59 -6.48 13.77 0.20
CA SER A 59 -5.44 12.83 -0.18
C SER A 59 -4.71 12.29 1.05
N LEU A 60 -4.13 11.11 0.91
CA LEU A 60 -3.32 10.47 1.94
C LEU A 60 -1.86 10.40 1.48
N PRO A 61 -0.91 10.34 2.43
CA PRO A 61 0.51 10.27 2.07
C PRO A 61 0.90 8.98 1.35
N SER A 62 0.11 7.92 1.50
CA SER A 62 0.37 6.63 0.86
C SER A 62 -0.85 6.13 0.13
N LYS A 63 -0.64 5.38 -0.96
CA LYS A 63 -1.70 4.86 -1.81
C LYS A 63 -2.48 3.72 -1.16
N TYR A 64 -1.81 2.91 -0.37
CA TYR A 64 -2.40 1.72 0.26
C TYR A 64 -2.27 1.77 1.77
N HIS A 65 -3.32 1.34 2.46
CA HIS A 65 -3.34 1.19 3.91
C HIS A 65 -4.07 -0.11 4.26
N VAL A 66 -3.56 -0.85 5.24
CA VAL A 66 -4.32 -1.96 5.82
C VAL A 66 -5.25 -1.37 6.87
N VAL A 67 -6.56 -1.44 6.63
CA VAL A 67 -7.53 -0.88 7.56
C VAL A 67 -7.94 -1.96 8.56
N ALA A 68 -7.54 -1.78 9.80
CA ALA A 68 -7.85 -2.70 10.89
C ALA A 68 -9.27 -2.50 11.42
N GLY A 69 -9.85 -1.30 11.24
CA GLY A 69 -11.21 -1.04 11.65
C GLY A 69 -11.50 0.46 11.64
N ALA A 70 -12.77 0.80 11.76
CA ALA A 70 -13.21 2.19 11.87
C ALA A 70 -14.06 2.32 13.14
N PHE A 71 -13.82 3.38 13.91
CA PHE A 71 -14.42 3.57 15.22
C PHE A 71 -15.06 4.95 15.31
N LYS A 72 -16.20 5.04 15.98
CA LYS A 72 -16.84 6.32 16.31
C LYS A 72 -16.11 7.01 17.45
N ASP A 73 -15.52 6.23 18.35
CA ASP A 73 -14.78 6.73 19.51
C ASP A 73 -13.30 6.74 19.20
N GLY A 74 -12.68 7.92 19.24
CA GLY A 74 -11.25 8.07 19.02
C GLY A 74 -10.39 7.32 20.03
N LYS A 75 -10.89 7.06 21.24
CA LYS A 75 -10.17 6.29 22.27
C LYS A 75 -9.99 4.84 21.85
N ASN A 76 -11.00 4.23 21.24
CA ASN A 76 -10.93 2.85 20.74
C ASN A 76 -9.97 2.76 19.55
N ALA A 77 -10.01 3.74 18.65
CA ALA A 77 -9.07 3.82 17.54
C ALA A 77 -7.63 3.95 18.05
N GLN A 78 -7.41 4.84 19.01
CA GLN A 78 -6.09 5.06 19.61
C GLN A 78 -5.57 3.79 20.32
N LYS A 79 -6.44 3.07 21.01
CA LYS A 79 -6.08 1.83 21.69
C LYS A 79 -5.54 0.79 20.71
N LEU A 80 -6.22 0.59 19.59
CA LEU A 80 -5.77 -0.33 18.55
C LEU A 80 -4.47 0.16 17.91
N ALA A 81 -4.38 1.46 17.65
CA ALA A 81 -3.16 2.07 17.11
C ALA A 81 -1.97 1.85 18.05
N ASP A 82 -2.15 2.02 19.34
CA ASP A 82 -1.10 1.82 20.34
C ASP A 82 -0.66 0.35 20.40
N GLN A 83 -1.59 -0.59 20.30
CA GLN A 83 -1.27 -2.02 20.26
C GLN A 83 -0.40 -2.37 19.04
N ALA A 84 -0.75 -1.86 17.88
CA ALA A 84 0.02 -2.09 16.65
C ALA A 84 1.39 -1.41 16.73
N SER A 85 1.44 -0.18 17.22
CA SER A 85 2.69 0.57 17.36
C SER A 85 3.65 -0.12 18.33
N ALA A 86 3.13 -0.69 19.42
CA ALA A 86 3.92 -1.43 20.40
C ALA A 86 4.60 -2.66 19.79
N LYS A 87 4.03 -3.22 18.72
CA LYS A 87 4.59 -4.36 17.98
C LYS A 87 5.53 -3.93 16.85
N GLY A 88 5.74 -2.62 16.67
CA GLY A 88 6.65 -2.08 15.65
C GLY A 88 6.00 -1.79 14.30
N TYR A 89 4.68 -1.89 14.19
CA TYR A 89 3.99 -1.54 12.95
C TYR A 89 3.75 -0.04 12.84
N LYS A 90 3.80 0.46 11.61
CA LYS A 90 3.43 1.85 11.34
C LYS A 90 1.93 2.00 11.38
N VAL A 91 1.45 3.09 11.97
CA VAL A 91 0.02 3.36 12.13
C VAL A 91 -0.31 4.73 11.57
N ALA A 92 -1.45 4.82 10.89
CA ALA A 92 -2.02 6.09 10.43
C ALA A 92 -3.48 6.14 10.86
N LEU A 93 -3.87 7.18 11.57
CA LEU A 93 -5.28 7.40 11.92
C LEU A 93 -5.92 8.21 10.80
N LEU A 94 -6.99 7.67 10.22
CA LEU A 94 -7.67 8.24 9.07
C LEU A 94 -9.01 8.81 9.51
N GLU A 95 -9.17 10.12 9.42
CA GLU A 95 -10.43 10.78 9.73
C GLU A 95 -11.41 10.58 8.58
N CYS A 96 -12.61 10.07 8.90
CA CYS A 96 -13.67 9.84 7.94
C CYS A 96 -14.71 10.94 8.02
N ARG A 97 -15.40 11.21 6.91
CA ARG A 97 -16.39 12.30 6.82
C ARG A 97 -17.56 12.16 7.79
N ARG A 98 -17.86 10.94 8.20
CA ARG A 98 -18.97 10.66 9.13
C ARG A 98 -18.58 10.74 10.61
N GLY A 99 -17.43 11.33 10.91
CA GLY A 99 -16.96 11.45 12.28
C GLY A 99 -16.32 10.17 12.82
N MET A 100 -16.10 9.18 11.97
CA MET A 100 -15.41 7.96 12.35
C MET A 100 -13.90 8.12 12.15
N ILE A 101 -13.13 7.34 12.90
CA ILE A 101 -11.69 7.27 12.74
C ILE A 101 -11.31 5.85 12.36
N ALA A 102 -10.69 5.69 11.19
CA ALA A 102 -10.19 4.41 10.74
C ALA A 102 -8.73 4.24 11.15
N VAL A 103 -8.37 3.03 11.56
CA VAL A 103 -6.98 2.70 11.91
C VAL A 103 -6.33 2.06 10.69
N GLY A 104 -5.42 2.79 10.05
CA GLY A 104 -4.62 2.30 8.94
C GLY A 104 -3.29 1.79 9.45
N LEU A 105 -2.89 0.63 8.99
CA LEU A 105 -1.62 -0.01 9.36
C LEU A 105 -0.73 -0.17 8.13
N CYS A 106 0.56 -0.06 8.32
CA CYS A 106 1.57 -0.31 7.31
C CYS A 106 1.29 0.42 5.98
N PRO A 107 1.15 1.76 6.02
CA PRO A 107 0.92 2.53 4.79
C PRO A 107 2.09 2.35 3.82
N SER A 108 1.77 2.15 2.53
CA SER A 108 2.78 1.99 1.49
C SER A 108 2.20 2.36 0.13
N ASP A 109 3.06 2.77 -0.79
CA ASP A 109 2.71 2.97 -2.19
C ASP A 109 2.92 1.70 -3.02
N ASN A 110 3.43 0.64 -2.39
CA ASN A 110 3.73 -0.62 -3.05
C ASN A 110 2.83 -1.73 -2.49
N ILE A 111 1.96 -2.28 -3.32
CA ILE A 111 1.01 -3.31 -2.90
C ILE A 111 1.72 -4.61 -2.47
N ALA A 112 2.90 -4.90 -2.99
CA ALA A 112 3.69 -6.06 -2.56
C ALA A 112 4.13 -5.93 -1.10
N GLU A 113 4.50 -4.72 -0.66
CA GLU A 113 4.82 -4.44 0.74
C GLU A 113 3.58 -4.60 1.63
N VAL A 114 2.42 -4.13 1.14
CA VAL A 114 1.16 -4.25 1.86
C VAL A 114 0.79 -5.73 2.03
N ALA A 115 0.96 -6.54 1.00
CA ALA A 115 0.68 -7.97 1.07
C ALA A 115 1.57 -8.67 2.11
N SER A 116 2.86 -8.34 2.14
CA SER A 116 3.80 -8.86 3.13
C SER A 116 3.44 -8.42 4.55
N SER A 117 3.06 -7.15 4.70
CA SER A 117 2.63 -6.60 5.99
C SER A 117 1.34 -7.28 6.48
N TYR A 118 0.40 -7.51 5.57
CA TYR A 118 -0.85 -8.21 5.90
C TYR A 118 -0.58 -9.64 6.39
N ASP A 119 0.34 -10.35 5.75
CA ASP A 119 0.74 -11.69 6.18
C ASP A 119 1.30 -11.72 7.60
N ALA A 120 2.07 -10.70 7.98
CA ALA A 120 2.57 -10.57 9.34
C ALA A 120 1.44 -10.20 10.31
N LEU A 121 0.59 -9.24 9.92
CA LEU A 121 -0.49 -8.72 10.76
C LEU A 121 -1.54 -9.77 11.08
N LYS A 122 -1.89 -10.63 10.13
CA LYS A 122 -2.95 -11.64 10.35
C LYS A 122 -2.64 -12.62 11.48
N ASN A 123 -1.36 -12.74 11.87
CA ASN A 123 -0.92 -13.59 12.96
C ASN A 123 -0.92 -12.87 14.30
N GLU A 124 -1.19 -11.56 14.32
CA GLU A 124 -1.23 -10.78 15.55
C GLU A 124 -2.59 -10.90 16.25
N THR A 125 -2.57 -10.96 17.57
CA THR A 125 -3.79 -11.14 18.37
C THR A 125 -4.74 -9.95 18.32
N PHE A 126 -4.19 -8.74 18.13
CA PHE A 126 -4.98 -7.51 18.04
C PHE A 126 -5.64 -7.32 16.67
N PHE A 127 -5.20 -8.05 15.65
CA PHE A 127 -5.64 -7.83 14.27
C PHE A 127 -7.00 -8.44 14.01
N PRO A 128 -8.00 -7.65 13.57
CA PRO A 128 -9.34 -8.16 13.33
C PRO A 128 -9.42 -9.02 12.07
N LYS A 129 -10.34 -9.97 12.06
CA LYS A 129 -10.53 -10.89 10.93
C LYS A 129 -11.16 -10.21 9.71
N ASP A 130 -11.86 -9.11 9.93
CA ASP A 130 -12.54 -8.34 8.87
C ASP A 130 -11.73 -7.16 8.35
N ALA A 131 -10.44 -7.11 8.66
CA ALA A 131 -9.55 -6.10 8.12
C ALA A 131 -9.49 -6.19 6.58
N TRP A 132 -9.28 -5.04 5.97
CA TRP A 132 -9.26 -4.92 4.52
C TRP A 132 -8.19 -3.92 4.08
N VAL A 133 -7.98 -3.80 2.78
CA VAL A 133 -6.95 -2.90 2.24
C VAL A 133 -7.64 -1.71 1.57
N LEU A 134 -7.29 -0.50 2.02
CA LEU A 134 -7.73 0.75 1.41
C LEU A 134 -6.82 1.07 0.24
N VAL A 135 -7.44 1.31 -0.92
CA VAL A 135 -6.74 1.71 -2.13
C VAL A 135 -7.15 3.14 -2.47
N MET A 136 -6.19 4.05 -2.48
CA MET A 136 -6.37 5.44 -2.91
C MET A 136 -5.87 5.59 -4.34
N GLU A 137 -6.69 6.17 -5.18
CA GLU A 137 -6.32 6.46 -6.57
C GLU A 137 -5.78 7.87 -6.72
#